data_b6b8e0ccef6ec0a17767effe88e4c271
#
_entry.id   b6b8e0ccef6ec0a17767effe88e4c271
#
_cell.length_a   1.000
_cell.length_b   1.000
_cell.length_c   1.000
_cell.angle_alpha   90.00
_cell.angle_beta   90.00
_cell.angle_gamma   90.00
#
_symmetry.space_group_name_H-M   'P 1'
#
loop_
_entity.id
_entity.type
_entity.pdbx_description
1 polymer ?
#
loop_
_entity_poly.entity_id
_entity_poly.type
_entity_poly.pdbx_seq_one_letter_code
_entity_poly.pdbx_strand_id
1 'polypeptide(L)'
;MADVKTWLDAQTFQVVVDSTPLVSIDLLVRDSSGRILVGERVNRPAQGYWFVPGGRILKNESLADAFARLTESELGVRLAIADGRFLGLYEHFYEDSIFTDGGERISTHYVVSGFEVRLPDGFSALPYEQHNQYLWLSECEFMTNESVHAHSRWYLDKEKGFI
;
A
#
# COMPACT_ATOMS: atom_id res chain seq x y z
N MET A 1 2.01 -6.15 -27.06
CA MET A 1 1.88 -5.40 -25.79
C MET A 1 3.29 -5.00 -25.34
N ALA A 2 3.48 -3.79 -24.86
CA ALA A 2 4.79 -3.34 -24.41
C ALA A 2 5.18 -4.05 -23.10
N ASP A 3 6.47 -4.34 -22.94
CA ASP A 3 6.98 -5.00 -21.74
C ASP A 3 6.75 -4.18 -20.48
N VAL A 4 6.47 -4.85 -19.37
CA VAL A 4 6.36 -4.22 -18.06
C VAL A 4 7.72 -3.64 -17.66
N LYS A 5 7.74 -2.36 -17.30
CA LYS A 5 8.94 -1.71 -16.77
C LYS A 5 9.24 -2.23 -15.38
N THR A 6 10.46 -2.66 -15.15
CA THR A 6 10.98 -3.00 -13.82
C THR A 6 11.22 -1.73 -12.99
N TRP A 7 11.86 -1.88 -11.82
CA TRP A 7 12.19 -0.75 -10.96
C TRP A 7 13.09 0.26 -11.66
N LEU A 8 12.76 1.55 -11.46
CA LEU A 8 13.54 2.66 -11.99
C LEU A 8 14.82 2.85 -11.14
N ASP A 9 15.89 3.35 -11.76
CA ASP A 9 17.03 3.86 -11.00
C ASP A 9 16.62 5.07 -10.13
N ALA A 10 17.40 5.36 -9.10
CA ALA A 10 17.04 6.38 -8.12
C ALA A 10 16.85 7.78 -8.72
N GLN A 11 17.69 8.18 -9.68
CA GLN A 11 17.62 9.49 -10.32
C GLN A 11 16.36 9.63 -11.15
N THR A 12 16.04 8.64 -11.98
CA THR A 12 14.81 8.61 -12.77
C THR A 12 13.59 8.58 -11.85
N PHE A 13 13.61 7.79 -10.79
CA PHE A 13 12.51 7.72 -9.84
C PHE A 13 12.27 9.05 -9.11
N GLN A 14 13.33 9.77 -8.75
CA GLN A 14 13.22 11.11 -8.16
C GLN A 14 12.47 12.06 -9.07
N VAL A 15 12.79 12.08 -10.36
CA VAL A 15 12.08 12.92 -11.36
C VAL A 15 10.60 12.53 -11.43
N VAL A 16 10.28 11.25 -11.40
CA VAL A 16 8.89 10.75 -11.42
C VAL A 16 8.14 11.21 -10.18
N VAL A 17 8.72 11.04 -8.98
CA VAL A 17 8.09 11.46 -7.71
C VAL A 17 7.85 12.96 -7.65
N ASP A 18 8.80 13.75 -8.14
CA ASP A 18 8.71 15.23 -8.15
C ASP A 18 7.75 15.76 -9.22
N SER A 19 7.49 15.02 -10.28
CA SER A 19 6.83 15.54 -11.48
C SER A 19 5.42 15.04 -11.73
N THR A 20 5.01 13.91 -11.09
CA THR A 20 3.73 13.27 -11.39
C THR A 20 3.20 12.46 -10.20
N PRO A 21 1.86 12.28 -10.07
CA PRO A 21 1.33 11.34 -9.11
C PRO A 21 1.82 9.91 -9.37
N LEU A 22 2.05 9.18 -8.29
CA LEU A 22 2.26 7.73 -8.34
C LEU A 22 0.91 7.03 -8.27
N VAL A 23 0.75 5.93 -8.99
CA VAL A 23 -0.45 5.10 -8.96
C VAL A 23 -0.16 3.82 -8.18
N SER A 24 -1.00 3.49 -7.21
CA SER A 24 -0.78 2.34 -6.33
C SER A 24 -2.06 1.58 -6.02
N ILE A 25 -1.87 0.39 -5.47
CA ILE A 25 -2.92 -0.43 -4.85
C ILE A 25 -2.58 -0.57 -3.38
N ASP A 26 -3.56 -0.34 -2.50
CA ASP A 26 -3.48 -0.67 -1.08
C ASP A 26 -4.46 -1.79 -0.75
N LEU A 27 -4.05 -2.67 0.17
CA LEU A 27 -4.76 -3.89 0.53
C LEU A 27 -5.21 -3.82 1.99
N LEU A 28 -6.51 -3.68 2.23
CA LEU A 28 -7.09 -3.87 3.55
C LEU A 28 -7.25 -5.38 3.78
N VAL A 29 -6.24 -6.01 4.37
CA VAL A 29 -6.16 -7.46 4.53
C VAL A 29 -6.81 -7.87 5.83
N ARG A 30 -7.79 -8.78 5.76
CA ARG A 30 -8.46 -9.37 6.93
C ARG A 30 -8.13 -10.85 7.07
N ASP A 31 -7.89 -11.27 8.31
CA ASP A 31 -7.83 -12.69 8.64
C ASP A 31 -9.25 -13.28 8.84
N SER A 32 -9.33 -14.56 9.16
CA SER A 32 -10.60 -15.27 9.43
C SER A 32 -11.38 -14.72 10.62
N SER A 33 -10.70 -14.05 11.56
CA SER A 33 -11.31 -13.36 12.70
C SER A 33 -11.75 -11.94 12.39
N GLY A 34 -11.47 -11.43 11.18
CA GLY A 34 -11.77 -10.07 10.77
C GLY A 34 -10.73 -9.03 11.21
N ARG A 35 -9.60 -9.45 11.81
CA ARG A 35 -8.51 -8.54 12.18
C ARG A 35 -7.80 -8.04 10.93
N ILE A 36 -7.28 -6.82 11.01
CA ILE A 36 -6.63 -6.11 9.91
C ILE A 36 -5.11 -6.17 10.05
N LEU A 37 -4.43 -6.50 8.95
CA LEU A 37 -2.99 -6.53 8.88
C LEU A 37 -2.42 -5.13 8.66
N VAL A 38 -1.42 -4.77 9.47
CA VAL A 38 -0.59 -3.58 9.25
C VAL A 38 0.89 -3.93 9.37
N GLY A 39 1.72 -3.22 8.62
CA GLY A 39 3.18 -3.30 8.69
C GLY A 39 3.78 -1.94 9.02
N GLU A 40 4.87 -1.92 9.77
CA GLU A 40 5.61 -0.70 10.07
C GLU A 40 6.44 -0.27 8.86
N ARG A 41 6.27 0.98 8.42
CA ARG A 41 7.08 1.51 7.31
C ARG A 41 8.50 1.82 7.75
N VAL A 42 9.45 1.29 7.00
CA VAL A 42 10.88 1.49 7.24
C VAL A 42 11.45 2.69 6.46
N ASN A 43 10.73 3.19 5.46
CA ASN A 43 11.14 4.28 4.57
C ASN A 43 10.12 5.42 4.56
N ARG A 44 10.57 6.62 4.15
CA ARG A 44 9.69 7.76 3.86
C ARG A 44 8.90 7.54 2.55
N PRO A 45 7.70 8.14 2.37
CA PRO A 45 7.02 9.00 3.33
C PRO A 45 6.41 8.23 4.51
N ALA A 46 6.13 8.95 5.60
CA ALA A 46 5.49 8.42 6.82
C ALA A 46 6.24 7.25 7.49
N GLN A 47 7.57 7.32 7.51
CA GLN A 47 8.42 6.37 8.21
C GLN A 47 8.04 6.23 9.69
N GLY A 48 8.00 4.99 10.19
CA GLY A 48 7.65 4.67 11.57
C GLY A 48 6.15 4.52 11.84
N TYR A 49 5.28 4.89 10.89
CA TYR A 49 3.85 4.61 10.99
C TYR A 49 3.50 3.21 10.53
N TRP A 50 2.39 2.71 11.05
CA TRP A 50 1.78 1.46 10.62
C TRP A 50 0.83 1.71 9.45
N PHE A 51 0.99 0.93 8.39
CA PHE A 51 0.19 1.01 7.16
C PHE A 51 -0.36 -0.35 6.75
N VAL A 52 -1.46 -0.33 6.03
CA VAL A 52 -1.88 -1.51 5.26
C VAL A 52 -0.85 -1.84 4.18
N PRO A 53 -0.68 -3.12 3.79
CA PRO A 53 0.19 -3.50 2.68
C PRO A 53 -0.26 -2.87 1.36
N GLY A 54 0.69 -2.65 0.46
CA GLY A 54 0.39 -2.14 -0.86
C GLY A 54 1.64 -1.81 -1.65
N GLY A 55 1.48 -1.22 -2.82
CA GLY A 55 2.59 -0.82 -3.64
C GLY A 55 2.18 -0.21 -4.97
N ARG A 56 3.17 0.34 -5.69
CA ARG A 56 2.97 1.01 -6.97
C ARG A 56 2.63 0.02 -8.08
N ILE A 57 1.80 0.50 -9.00
CA ILE A 57 1.62 -0.14 -10.31
C ILE A 57 2.81 0.24 -11.20
N LEU A 58 3.39 -0.73 -11.87
CA LEU A 58 4.53 -0.49 -12.76
C LEU A 58 4.06 -0.05 -14.15
N LYS A 59 4.93 0.63 -14.87
CA LYS A 59 4.65 1.04 -16.26
C LYS A 59 4.36 -0.18 -17.13
N ASN A 60 3.27 -0.16 -17.86
CA ASN A 60 2.75 -1.23 -18.74
C ASN A 60 2.22 -2.47 -17.99
N GLU A 61 2.11 -2.42 -16.67
CA GLU A 61 1.48 -3.46 -15.88
C GLU A 61 -0.04 -3.22 -15.82
N SER A 62 -0.83 -4.28 -16.05
CA SER A 62 -2.28 -4.17 -15.87
C SER A 62 -2.64 -4.10 -14.38
N LEU A 63 -3.82 -3.56 -14.07
CA LEU A 63 -4.31 -3.51 -12.69
C LEU A 63 -4.42 -4.92 -12.08
N ALA A 64 -4.84 -5.91 -12.87
CA ALA A 64 -4.95 -7.30 -12.44
C ALA A 64 -3.58 -7.93 -12.15
N ASP A 65 -2.58 -7.67 -12.99
CA ASP A 65 -1.22 -8.17 -12.78
C ASP A 65 -0.55 -7.50 -11.58
N ALA A 66 -0.74 -6.19 -11.42
CA ALA A 66 -0.25 -5.46 -10.25
C ALA A 66 -0.86 -6.00 -8.95
N PHE A 67 -2.17 -6.24 -8.93
CA PHE A 67 -2.85 -6.83 -7.77
C PHE A 67 -2.27 -8.22 -7.43
N ALA A 68 -2.14 -9.08 -8.41
CA ALA A 68 -1.59 -10.43 -8.21
C ALA A 68 -0.14 -10.40 -7.73
N ARG A 69 0.70 -9.55 -8.32
CA ARG A 69 2.09 -9.35 -7.90
C ARG A 69 2.19 -8.81 -6.47
N LEU A 70 1.38 -7.82 -6.13
CA LEU A 70 1.40 -7.19 -4.80
C LEU A 70 0.90 -8.14 -3.72
N THR A 71 -0.17 -8.91 -3.94
CA THR A 71 -0.60 -9.92 -2.99
C THR A 71 0.47 -10.99 -2.78
N GLU A 72 1.18 -11.41 -3.82
CA GLU A 72 2.28 -12.34 -3.71
C GLU A 72 3.47 -11.77 -2.94
N SER A 73 3.91 -10.55 -3.25
CA SER A 73 5.06 -9.92 -2.60
C SER A 73 4.78 -9.48 -1.17
N GLU A 74 3.59 -8.95 -0.89
CA GLU A 74 3.22 -8.42 0.43
C GLU A 74 2.65 -9.48 1.38
N LEU A 75 1.96 -10.48 0.84
CA LEU A 75 1.24 -11.49 1.64
C LEU A 75 1.79 -12.91 1.48
N GLY A 76 2.67 -13.15 0.50
CA GLY A 76 3.16 -14.49 0.20
C GLY A 76 2.15 -15.39 -0.51
N VAL A 77 1.03 -14.85 -0.97
CA VAL A 77 -0.01 -15.56 -1.70
C VAL A 77 -0.46 -14.77 -2.91
N ARG A 78 -0.44 -15.39 -4.08
CA ARG A 78 -0.89 -14.77 -5.34
C ARG A 78 -2.40 -14.89 -5.48
N LEU A 79 -3.10 -13.77 -5.40
CA LEU A 79 -4.55 -13.69 -5.54
C LEU A 79 -4.94 -13.01 -6.86
N ALA A 80 -6.09 -13.39 -7.40
CA ALA A 80 -6.69 -12.68 -8.53
C ALA A 80 -7.41 -11.42 -8.05
N ILE A 81 -7.49 -10.39 -8.88
CA ILE A 81 -8.18 -9.15 -8.55
C ILE A 81 -9.68 -9.38 -8.23
N ALA A 82 -10.28 -10.42 -8.81
CA ALA A 82 -11.64 -10.83 -8.53
C ALA A 82 -11.85 -11.35 -7.09
N ASP A 83 -10.77 -11.75 -6.40
CA ASP A 83 -10.80 -12.16 -4.99
C ASP A 83 -10.80 -10.96 -4.04
N GLY A 84 -10.52 -9.76 -4.54
CA GLY A 84 -10.55 -8.51 -3.79
C GLY A 84 -11.88 -7.76 -3.96
N ARG A 85 -12.31 -7.07 -2.92
CA ARG A 85 -13.44 -6.16 -2.97
C ARG A 85 -12.94 -4.73 -3.14
N PHE A 86 -13.25 -4.09 -4.25
CA PHE A 86 -12.89 -2.70 -4.49
C PHE A 86 -13.57 -1.77 -3.47
N LEU A 87 -12.78 -0.94 -2.79
CA LEU A 87 -13.24 0.01 -1.79
C LEU A 87 -13.44 1.42 -2.35
N GLY A 88 -12.66 1.79 -3.36
CA GLY A 88 -12.70 3.09 -3.99
C GLY A 88 -11.31 3.60 -4.39
N LEU A 89 -11.29 4.81 -4.96
CA LEU A 89 -10.09 5.58 -5.23
C LEU A 89 -9.82 6.53 -4.06
N TYR A 90 -8.54 6.70 -3.70
CA TYR A 90 -8.09 7.57 -2.63
C TYR A 90 -6.92 8.42 -3.11
N GLU A 91 -6.78 9.60 -2.52
CA GLU A 91 -5.67 10.51 -2.77
C GLU A 91 -4.82 10.62 -1.50
N HIS A 92 -3.54 10.28 -1.60
CA HIS A 92 -2.61 10.38 -0.49
C HIS A 92 -1.55 11.43 -0.78
N PHE A 93 -1.49 12.47 0.03
CA PHE A 93 -0.51 13.54 -0.05
C PHE A 93 0.43 13.47 1.15
N TYR A 94 1.73 13.50 0.89
CA TYR A 94 2.78 13.57 1.89
C TYR A 94 3.71 14.74 1.58
N GLU A 95 4.15 15.44 2.61
CA GLU A 95 5.07 16.56 2.44
C GLU A 95 6.52 16.13 2.18
N ASP A 96 6.84 14.84 2.36
CA ASP A 96 8.16 14.25 2.20
C ASP A 96 8.16 13.08 1.21
N SER A 97 9.36 12.57 0.93
CA SER A 97 9.59 11.38 0.12
C SER A 97 10.88 10.68 0.57
N ILE A 98 11.19 9.54 -0.04
CA ILE A 98 12.47 8.85 0.17
C ILE A 98 13.69 9.71 -0.23
N PHE A 99 13.48 10.81 -0.96
CA PHE A 99 14.52 11.72 -1.43
C PHE A 99 14.69 12.97 -0.55
N THR A 100 13.90 13.13 0.50
CA THR A 100 13.89 14.34 1.33
C THR A 100 15.22 14.60 2.05
N ASP A 101 16.00 13.57 2.34
CA ASP A 101 17.29 13.71 3.04
C ASP A 101 18.41 14.32 2.16
N GLY A 102 18.18 14.50 0.85
CA GLY A 102 19.14 15.10 -0.10
C GLY A 102 19.16 16.63 -0.14
N GLY A 103 18.47 17.32 0.76
CA GLY A 103 18.44 18.79 0.85
C GLY A 103 17.30 19.46 0.07
N GLU A 104 16.67 18.80 -0.87
CA GLU A 104 15.43 19.24 -1.51
C GLU A 104 14.22 18.55 -0.87
N ARG A 105 13.19 19.35 -0.61
CA ARG A 105 11.93 18.83 -0.07
C ARG A 105 11.02 18.39 -1.22
N ILE A 106 11.11 17.11 -1.58
CA ILE A 106 10.27 16.52 -2.61
C ILE A 106 9.08 15.85 -1.93
N SER A 107 7.89 16.31 -2.27
CA SER A 107 6.62 15.73 -1.78
C SER A 107 6.27 14.45 -2.52
N THR A 108 5.36 13.66 -1.95
CA THR A 108 4.82 12.45 -2.58
C THR A 108 3.32 12.58 -2.75
N HIS A 109 2.82 12.27 -3.95
CA HIS A 109 1.40 12.22 -4.26
C HIS A 109 1.05 10.84 -4.83
N TYR A 110 0.08 10.16 -4.20
CA TYR A 110 -0.44 8.88 -4.68
C TYR A 110 -1.92 8.99 -5.07
N VAL A 111 -2.27 8.37 -6.19
CA VAL A 111 -3.64 7.97 -6.50
C VAL A 111 -3.73 6.47 -6.23
N VAL A 112 -4.59 6.07 -5.30
CA VAL A 112 -4.60 4.72 -4.73
C VAL A 112 -5.92 4.04 -5.01
N SER A 113 -5.86 2.81 -5.55
CA SER A 113 -7.00 1.89 -5.58
C SER A 113 -6.99 1.03 -4.32
N GLY A 114 -7.98 1.21 -3.45
CA GLY A 114 -8.13 0.41 -2.23
C GLY A 114 -8.92 -0.87 -2.49
N PHE A 115 -8.43 -2.00 -2.00
CA PHE A 115 -9.09 -3.30 -2.05
C PHE A 115 -9.10 -3.97 -0.69
N GLU A 116 -10.25 -4.53 -0.29
CA GLU A 116 -10.31 -5.46 0.84
C GLU A 116 -10.03 -6.88 0.35
N VAL A 117 -9.17 -7.58 1.08
CA VAL A 117 -8.78 -8.97 0.82
C VAL A 117 -8.97 -9.78 2.09
N ARG A 118 -9.57 -10.96 1.97
CA ARG A 118 -9.69 -11.92 3.07
C ARG A 118 -8.76 -13.09 2.85
N LEU A 119 -7.89 -13.33 3.84
CA LEU A 119 -7.00 -14.48 3.79
C LEU A 119 -7.72 -15.75 4.27
N PRO A 120 -7.41 -16.91 3.65
CA PRO A 120 -7.96 -18.19 4.10
C PRO A 120 -7.45 -18.57 5.51
N ASP A 121 -8.20 -19.45 6.18
CA ASP A 121 -7.80 -20.00 7.47
C ASP A 121 -6.44 -20.70 7.38
N GLY A 122 -5.63 -20.57 8.43
CA GLY A 122 -4.32 -21.21 8.52
C GLY A 122 -3.20 -20.48 7.77
N PHE A 123 -3.46 -19.30 7.23
CA PHE A 123 -2.42 -18.46 6.62
C PHE A 123 -1.47 -17.93 7.71
N SER A 124 -0.19 -18.29 7.65
CA SER A 124 0.79 -17.98 8.71
C SER A 124 2.10 -17.36 8.23
N ALA A 125 2.34 -17.31 6.92
CA ALA A 125 3.62 -16.85 6.38
C ALA A 125 3.47 -15.48 5.71
N LEU A 126 4.01 -14.44 6.36
CA LEU A 126 4.15 -13.11 5.79
C LEU A 126 5.62 -12.85 5.43
N PRO A 127 5.92 -12.26 4.25
CA PRO A 127 7.27 -11.86 3.91
C PRO A 127 7.69 -10.64 4.75
N TYR A 128 8.88 -10.71 5.38
CA TYR A 128 9.39 -9.65 6.25
C TYR A 128 10.28 -8.62 5.51
N GLU A 129 10.47 -8.76 4.21
CA GLU A 129 11.43 -7.93 3.46
C GLU A 129 11.01 -6.47 3.32
N GLN A 130 9.70 -6.18 3.35
CA GLN A 130 9.15 -4.84 3.10
C GLN A 130 8.83 -4.05 4.38
N HIS A 131 8.66 -4.74 5.49
CA HIS A 131 8.26 -4.14 6.77
C HIS A 131 9.11 -4.72 7.89
N ASN A 132 9.42 -3.87 8.87
CA ASN A 132 10.17 -4.28 10.05
C ASN A 132 9.37 -5.24 10.94
N GLN A 133 8.06 -4.97 11.06
CA GLN A 133 7.13 -5.75 11.88
C GLN A 133 5.76 -5.78 11.24
N TYR A 134 4.97 -6.79 11.62
CA TYR A 134 3.56 -6.92 11.26
C TYR A 134 2.71 -7.05 12.52
N LEU A 135 1.52 -6.46 12.49
CA LEU A 135 0.50 -6.61 13.52
C LEU A 135 -0.86 -6.94 12.90
N TRP A 136 -1.61 -7.76 13.61
CA TRP A 136 -3.03 -7.98 13.36
C TRP A 136 -3.83 -7.22 14.40
N LEU A 137 -4.61 -6.23 13.97
CA LEU A 137 -5.39 -5.36 14.83
C LEU A 137 -6.89 -5.63 14.64
N SER A 138 -7.66 -5.59 15.73
CA SER A 138 -9.11 -5.50 15.62
C SER A 138 -9.49 -4.20 14.90
N GLU A 139 -10.68 -4.12 14.34
CA GLU A 139 -11.13 -2.91 13.65
C GLU A 139 -11.12 -1.68 14.59
N CYS A 140 -11.50 -1.88 15.85
CA CYS A 140 -11.45 -0.83 16.85
C CYS A 140 -10.01 -0.33 17.10
N GLU A 141 -9.07 -1.24 17.31
CA GLU A 141 -7.64 -0.89 17.49
C GLU A 141 -7.09 -0.19 16.24
N PHE A 142 -7.39 -0.69 15.05
CA PHE A 142 -6.97 -0.10 13.78
C PHE A 142 -7.45 1.35 13.64
N MET A 143 -8.69 1.63 14.01
CA MET A 143 -9.27 2.97 13.90
C MET A 143 -8.83 3.94 15.00
N THR A 144 -8.48 3.46 16.18
CA THR A 144 -8.15 4.28 17.35
C THR A 144 -6.66 4.42 17.64
N ASN A 145 -5.83 3.56 17.07
CA ASN A 145 -4.37 3.60 17.27
C ASN A 145 -3.74 4.73 16.45
N GLU A 146 -3.22 5.74 17.11
CA GLU A 146 -2.60 6.92 16.46
C GLU A 146 -1.34 6.56 15.66
N SER A 147 -0.69 5.43 15.95
CA SER A 147 0.45 4.94 15.18
C SER A 147 0.04 4.34 13.83
N VAL A 148 -1.23 3.97 13.64
CA VAL A 148 -1.77 3.63 12.31
C VAL A 148 -2.01 4.92 11.55
N HIS A 149 -1.37 5.06 10.39
CA HIS A 149 -1.47 6.29 9.61
C HIS A 149 -2.92 6.57 9.18
N ALA A 150 -3.29 7.85 9.16
CA ALA A 150 -4.65 8.27 8.79
C ALA A 150 -5.08 7.74 7.41
N HIS A 151 -4.18 7.74 6.42
CA HIS A 151 -4.49 7.22 5.08
C HIS A 151 -4.90 5.74 5.09
N SER A 152 -4.33 4.91 5.95
CA SER A 152 -4.77 3.51 6.11
C SER A 152 -6.14 3.42 6.76
N ARG A 153 -6.42 4.24 7.77
CA ARG A 153 -7.73 4.28 8.44
C ARG A 153 -8.86 4.73 7.50
N TRP A 154 -8.55 5.51 6.47
CA TRP A 154 -9.54 5.96 5.49
C TRP A 154 -10.25 4.82 4.74
N TYR A 155 -9.64 3.64 4.63
CA TYR A 155 -10.30 2.50 3.98
C TYR A 155 -11.54 1.99 4.72
N LEU A 156 -11.71 2.35 5.99
CA LEU A 156 -12.92 2.08 6.77
C LEU A 156 -13.84 3.30 6.90
N ASP A 157 -13.44 4.45 6.37
CA ASP A 157 -14.24 5.69 6.38
C ASP A 157 -14.91 5.88 5.01
N LYS A 158 -16.21 5.69 4.97
CA LYS A 158 -17.01 5.78 3.74
C LYS A 158 -17.03 7.17 3.09
N GLU A 159 -16.61 8.20 3.82
CA GLU A 159 -16.59 9.59 3.33
C GLU A 159 -15.27 9.96 2.64
N LYS A 160 -14.25 9.09 2.70
CA LYS A 160 -12.90 9.42 2.26
C LYS A 160 -12.53 8.90 0.87
N GLY A 161 -13.22 7.90 0.35
CA GLY A 161 -12.97 7.32 -0.97
C GLY A 161 -13.92 7.83 -2.04
N PHE A 162 -13.48 7.72 -3.29
CA PHE A 162 -14.30 7.95 -4.49
C PHE A 162 -14.61 6.60 -5.12
N ILE A 163 -15.89 6.33 -5.41
CA ILE A 163 -16.36 5.10 -6.04
C ILE A 163 -16.93 5.44 -7.42
#